data_135e8221fd0a3fca0be3dfe88f97c4e7
#
_entry.id   135e8221fd0a3fca0be3dfe88f97c4e7
#
_cell.length_a   1.000
_cell.length_b   1.000
_cell.length_c   1.000
_cell.angle_alpha   90.00
_cell.angle_beta   90.00
_cell.angle_gamma   90.00
#
_symmetry.space_group_name_H-M   'P 1'
#
loop_
_entity.id
_entity.type
_entity.pdbx_description
1 polymer ?
#
loop_
_entity_poly.entity_id
_entity_poly.type
_entity_poly.pdbx_seq_one_letter_code
_entity_poly.pdbx_strand_id
1 'polypeptide(L)'
;MNNYKKPFLIAEIGCNHMGQLEIAKDLINLAKMSGASVAKFQKRDNIKLLSKEQYNSPHPNPNNSYGKTYGEHREFLEFSIDIHKDLKLYCEELGIDYATSVWDIISAREVISLDPKFIKVPSACNNNEELLKVLRDEYQGEVHISVGMTNKLEEEKIISLFENNKSAKERLVIYSCTSGYPVPFKDICLMEISRLQEEYGNRVKNIGFSGHHLGIAVDMAAFTLGANIIERHFTKDRTWKGTDHAASLEPNGLLKLSRDLNAVYESLSYKEEEILEIEKEQRLKLKFKSN
;
A
#
# COMPACT_ATOMS: atom_id res chain seq x y z
N MET A 1 16.49 -18.85 13.16
CA MET A 1 16.43 -17.40 12.92
C MET A 1 15.08 -17.06 12.35
N ASN A 2 14.48 -15.97 12.80
CA ASN A 2 13.19 -15.52 12.27
C ASN A 2 13.36 -15.05 10.81
N ASN A 3 12.70 -15.70 9.86
CA ASN A 3 12.77 -15.30 8.43
C ASN A 3 11.83 -14.13 8.09
N TYR A 4 11.06 -13.66 9.06
CA TYR A 4 10.17 -12.52 8.86
C TYR A 4 10.95 -11.20 8.90
N LYS A 5 10.60 -10.29 7.99
CA LYS A 5 11.11 -8.92 8.00
C LYS A 5 10.22 -8.05 8.88
N LYS A 6 10.79 -7.00 9.46
CA LYS A 6 10.02 -6.01 10.21
C LYS A 6 8.86 -5.47 9.35
N PRO A 7 7.66 -5.28 9.91
CA PRO A 7 6.53 -4.75 9.15
C PRO A 7 6.82 -3.33 8.63
N PHE A 8 6.44 -3.10 7.38
CA PHE A 8 6.54 -1.81 6.70
C PHE A 8 5.12 -1.35 6.36
N LEU A 9 4.63 -0.34 7.09
CA LEU A 9 3.24 0.12 7.02
C LEU A 9 3.13 1.36 6.15
N ILE A 10 2.31 1.29 5.11
CA ILE A 10 2.02 2.37 4.19
C ILE A 10 0.63 2.93 4.48
N ALA A 11 0.57 4.21 4.86
CA ALA A 11 -0.67 4.96 4.95
C ALA A 11 -0.99 5.54 3.57
N GLU A 12 -1.95 4.93 2.87
CA GLU A 12 -2.44 5.44 1.59
C GLU A 12 -3.43 6.59 1.84
N ILE A 13 -2.93 7.81 1.81
CA ILE A 13 -3.75 9.02 1.88
C ILE A 13 -4.57 9.16 0.60
N GLY A 14 -3.97 8.78 -0.54
CA GLY A 14 -4.64 8.78 -1.83
C GLY A 14 -5.22 10.16 -2.17
N CYS A 15 -6.55 10.23 -2.30
CA CYS A 15 -7.30 11.47 -2.52
C CYS A 15 -8.08 11.94 -1.27
N ASN A 16 -7.87 11.34 -0.11
CA ASN A 16 -8.57 11.68 1.13
C ASN A 16 -8.23 13.07 1.69
N HIS A 17 -7.29 13.77 1.07
CA HIS A 17 -6.99 15.20 1.31
C HIS A 17 -8.02 16.14 0.68
N MET A 18 -8.96 15.67 -0.14
CA MET A 18 -10.05 16.44 -0.74
C MET A 18 -9.57 17.70 -1.49
N GLY A 19 -8.43 17.63 -2.19
CA GLY A 19 -7.83 18.76 -2.92
C GLY A 19 -7.25 19.86 -2.03
N GLN A 20 -7.10 19.64 -0.71
CA GLN A 20 -6.66 20.64 0.26
C GLN A 20 -5.28 20.28 0.83
N LEU A 21 -4.29 21.15 0.61
CA LEU A 21 -2.91 20.95 1.03
C LEU A 21 -2.78 20.81 2.57
N GLU A 22 -3.51 21.63 3.32
CA GLU A 22 -3.46 21.58 4.78
C GLU A 22 -4.00 20.26 5.34
N ILE A 23 -5.06 19.72 4.73
CA ILE A 23 -5.58 18.39 5.10
C ILE A 23 -4.55 17.30 4.74
N ALA A 24 -3.86 17.42 3.60
CA ALA A 24 -2.80 16.50 3.23
C ALA A 24 -1.65 16.48 4.25
N LYS A 25 -1.19 17.67 4.70
CA LYS A 25 -0.18 17.81 5.74
C LYS A 25 -0.63 17.25 7.09
N ASP A 26 -1.86 17.53 7.48
CA ASP A 26 -2.46 16.94 8.69
C ASP A 26 -2.46 15.40 8.62
N LEU A 27 -2.84 14.83 7.47
CA LEU A 27 -2.86 13.39 7.27
C LEU A 27 -1.44 12.78 7.33
N ILE A 28 -0.42 13.45 6.79
CA ILE A 28 0.98 13.02 6.91
C ILE A 28 1.38 12.97 8.40
N ASN A 29 1.12 14.05 9.15
CA ASN A 29 1.45 14.11 10.57
C ASN A 29 0.75 13.01 11.37
N LEU A 30 -0.56 12.81 11.15
CA LEU A 30 -1.34 11.76 11.80
C LEU A 30 -0.85 10.35 11.41
N ALA A 31 -0.47 10.11 10.15
CA ALA A 31 0.11 8.85 9.71
C ALA A 31 1.43 8.56 10.43
N LYS A 32 2.31 9.56 10.53
CA LYS A 32 3.58 9.46 11.29
C LYS A 32 3.33 9.14 12.76
N MET A 33 2.45 9.87 13.42
CA MET A 33 2.10 9.65 14.84
C MET A 33 1.46 8.28 15.07
N SER A 34 0.78 7.72 14.06
CA SER A 34 0.16 6.39 14.10
C SER A 34 1.13 5.26 13.75
N GLY A 35 2.41 5.55 13.52
CA GLY A 35 3.45 4.55 13.30
C GLY A 35 3.56 4.06 11.85
N ALA A 36 3.00 4.78 10.87
CA ALA A 36 3.25 4.49 9.46
C ALA A 36 4.71 4.77 9.09
N SER A 37 5.25 3.95 8.20
CA SER A 37 6.57 4.13 7.60
C SER A 37 6.54 5.12 6.44
N VAL A 38 5.40 5.19 5.74
CA VAL A 38 5.21 5.95 4.51
C VAL A 38 3.86 6.64 4.51
N ALA A 39 3.83 7.90 4.07
CA ALA A 39 2.63 8.60 3.62
C ALA A 39 2.58 8.55 2.09
N LYS A 40 1.52 7.92 1.52
CA LYS A 40 1.41 7.71 0.08
C LYS A 40 0.22 8.46 -0.51
N PHE A 41 0.44 9.03 -1.68
CA PHE A 41 -0.51 9.83 -2.46
C PHE A 41 -0.78 9.19 -3.83
N GLN A 42 -1.48 9.93 -4.71
CA GLN A 42 -1.74 9.53 -6.08
C GLN A 42 -1.48 10.72 -7.00
N LYS A 43 -0.93 10.44 -8.20
CA LYS A 43 -0.67 11.43 -9.23
C LYS A 43 -1.19 10.94 -10.58
N ARG A 44 -1.97 11.78 -11.26
CA ARG A 44 -2.63 11.47 -12.55
C ARG A 44 -2.63 12.70 -13.46
N ASP A 45 -2.48 12.47 -14.74
CA ASP A 45 -2.93 13.40 -15.78
C ASP A 45 -4.32 12.96 -16.26
N ASN A 46 -5.36 13.52 -15.68
CA ASN A 46 -6.73 13.07 -15.92
C ASN A 46 -7.19 13.30 -17.37
N ILE A 47 -6.64 14.30 -18.07
CA ILE A 47 -6.96 14.59 -19.48
C ILE A 47 -6.40 13.49 -20.38
N LYS A 48 -5.22 12.96 -20.07
CA LYS A 48 -4.58 11.87 -20.83
C LYS A 48 -5.07 10.48 -20.44
N LEU A 49 -5.42 10.32 -19.16
CA LEU A 49 -5.86 9.05 -18.61
C LEU A 49 -7.28 8.68 -19.03
N LEU A 50 -8.17 9.66 -19.07
CA LEU A 50 -9.59 9.45 -19.35
C LEU A 50 -9.90 9.68 -20.84
N SER A 51 -10.75 8.82 -21.43
CA SER A 51 -11.37 9.16 -22.72
C SER A 51 -12.29 10.37 -22.55
N LYS A 52 -12.58 11.08 -23.67
CA LYS A 52 -13.52 12.21 -23.64
C LYS A 52 -14.90 11.81 -23.09
N GLU A 53 -15.33 10.59 -23.38
CA GLU A 53 -16.58 10.05 -22.90
C GLU A 53 -16.54 9.81 -21.38
N GLN A 54 -15.50 9.16 -20.88
CA GLN A 54 -15.29 8.96 -19.44
C GLN A 54 -15.18 10.28 -18.68
N TYR A 55 -14.41 11.24 -19.23
CA TYR A 55 -14.22 12.56 -18.61
C TYR A 55 -15.55 13.30 -18.44
N ASN A 56 -16.42 13.27 -19.45
CA ASN A 56 -17.70 13.97 -19.46
C ASN A 56 -18.85 13.15 -18.86
N SER A 57 -18.64 11.90 -18.48
CA SER A 57 -19.67 11.09 -17.85
C SER A 57 -19.98 11.58 -16.42
N PRO A 58 -21.20 11.39 -15.90
CA PRO A 58 -21.49 11.66 -14.50
C PRO A 58 -20.68 10.74 -13.60
N HIS A 59 -20.35 11.21 -12.39
CA HIS A 59 -19.69 10.34 -11.39
C HIS A 59 -20.63 9.19 -10.99
N PRO A 60 -20.14 7.92 -10.92
CA PRO A 60 -20.98 6.76 -10.59
C PRO A 60 -21.72 6.86 -9.25
N ASN A 61 -21.15 7.60 -8.29
CA ASN A 61 -21.79 7.95 -7.04
C ASN A 61 -21.80 9.48 -6.86
N PRO A 62 -22.92 10.17 -7.19
CA PRO A 62 -23.00 11.63 -7.10
C PRO A 62 -22.72 12.18 -5.69
N ASN A 63 -23.01 11.43 -4.63
CA ASN A 63 -22.76 11.88 -3.26
C ASN A 63 -21.27 12.04 -2.96
N ASN A 64 -20.42 11.31 -3.67
CA ASN A 64 -18.96 11.36 -3.52
C ASN A 64 -18.28 12.30 -4.54
N SER A 65 -19.06 12.93 -5.44
CA SER A 65 -18.49 13.73 -6.52
C SER A 65 -18.18 15.16 -6.09
N TYR A 66 -17.00 15.64 -6.47
CA TYR A 66 -16.54 17.03 -6.31
C TYR A 66 -16.71 17.87 -7.59
N GLY A 67 -17.34 17.33 -8.63
CA GLY A 67 -17.58 17.98 -9.91
C GLY A 67 -18.90 17.54 -10.54
N LYS A 68 -19.29 18.18 -11.64
CA LYS A 68 -20.48 17.79 -12.43
C LYS A 68 -20.20 16.52 -13.24
N THR A 69 -18.96 16.37 -13.69
CA THR A 69 -18.50 15.21 -14.45
C THR A 69 -17.44 14.43 -13.67
N TYR A 70 -17.16 13.22 -14.11
CA TYR A 70 -16.11 12.39 -13.54
C TYR A 70 -14.72 13.03 -13.71
N GLY A 71 -14.47 13.67 -14.84
CA GLY A 71 -13.25 14.43 -15.09
C GLY A 71 -13.07 15.60 -14.12
N GLU A 72 -14.10 16.46 -13.97
CA GLU A 72 -14.07 17.57 -13.01
C GLU A 72 -13.83 17.09 -11.57
N HIS A 73 -14.46 15.97 -11.17
CA HIS A 73 -14.22 15.35 -9.87
C HIS A 73 -12.74 14.96 -9.69
N ARG A 74 -12.15 14.36 -10.72
CA ARG A 74 -10.73 13.95 -10.68
C ARG A 74 -9.80 15.15 -10.64
N GLU A 75 -10.05 16.19 -11.45
CA GLU A 75 -9.28 17.44 -11.46
C GLU A 75 -9.30 18.15 -10.11
N PHE A 76 -10.46 18.19 -9.45
CA PHE A 76 -10.58 18.79 -8.12
C PHE A 76 -9.69 18.13 -7.07
N LEU A 77 -9.48 16.81 -7.19
CA LEU A 77 -8.69 16.02 -6.24
C LEU A 77 -7.22 15.93 -6.62
N GLU A 78 -6.82 16.45 -7.78
CA GLU A 78 -5.45 16.28 -8.27
C GLU A 78 -4.52 17.38 -7.77
N PHE A 79 -3.35 17.02 -7.31
CA PHE A 79 -2.29 17.95 -6.96
C PHE A 79 -1.27 18.09 -8.08
N SER A 80 -0.76 19.31 -8.28
CA SER A 80 0.37 19.55 -9.18
C SER A 80 1.64 18.91 -8.66
N ILE A 81 2.64 18.73 -9.54
CA ILE A 81 3.93 18.19 -9.13
C ILE A 81 4.64 19.08 -8.11
N ASP A 82 4.44 20.40 -8.15
CA ASP A 82 5.01 21.31 -7.16
C ASP A 82 4.43 21.06 -5.76
N ILE A 83 3.11 20.82 -5.67
CA ILE A 83 2.49 20.42 -4.39
C ILE A 83 3.05 19.06 -3.91
N HIS A 84 3.23 18.09 -4.79
CA HIS A 84 3.86 16.81 -4.43
C HIS A 84 5.29 16.99 -3.94
N LYS A 85 6.05 17.94 -4.50
CA LYS A 85 7.39 18.30 -4.00
C LYS A 85 7.31 18.86 -2.57
N ASP A 86 6.38 19.78 -2.31
CA ASP A 86 6.16 20.34 -0.97
C ASP A 86 5.76 19.26 0.04
N LEU A 87 4.89 18.32 -0.35
CA LEU A 87 4.49 17.19 0.49
C LEU A 87 5.67 16.26 0.78
N LYS A 88 6.54 16.01 -0.19
CA LYS A 88 7.76 15.22 0.01
C LYS A 88 8.68 15.89 1.02
N LEU A 89 8.95 17.19 0.87
CA LEU A 89 9.77 17.96 1.83
C LEU A 89 9.16 17.92 3.24
N TYR A 90 7.85 18.08 3.34
CA TYR A 90 7.16 18.00 4.63
C TYR A 90 7.26 16.59 5.27
N CYS A 91 7.19 15.53 4.47
CA CYS A 91 7.44 14.17 4.94
C CYS A 91 8.87 14.00 5.47
N GLU A 92 9.87 14.56 4.76
CA GLU A 92 11.27 14.53 5.17
C GLU A 92 11.49 15.25 6.51
N GLU A 93 10.89 16.44 6.71
CA GLU A 93 10.92 17.19 7.97
C GLU A 93 10.35 16.38 9.15
N LEU A 94 9.29 15.62 8.93
CA LEU A 94 8.67 14.77 9.93
C LEU A 94 9.36 13.41 10.12
N GLY A 95 10.30 13.05 9.23
CA GLY A 95 10.97 11.75 9.25
C GLY A 95 10.04 10.58 8.91
N ILE A 96 9.14 10.76 7.95
CA ILE A 96 8.31 9.72 7.32
C ILE A 96 8.63 9.68 5.82
N ASP A 97 8.68 8.51 5.21
CA ASP A 97 8.92 8.40 3.78
C ASP A 97 7.71 8.93 2.98
N TYR A 98 7.98 9.62 1.87
CA TYR A 98 6.98 10.00 0.88
C TYR A 98 6.95 8.96 -0.24
N ALA A 99 5.74 8.63 -0.73
CA ALA A 99 5.55 7.87 -1.96
C ALA A 99 4.26 8.31 -2.68
N THR A 100 4.11 7.89 -3.94
CA THR A 100 2.88 8.15 -4.68
C THR A 100 2.60 7.05 -5.71
N SER A 101 1.33 6.84 -6.01
CA SER A 101 0.89 5.99 -7.12
C SER A 101 0.82 6.84 -8.40
N VAL A 102 1.35 6.32 -9.51
CA VAL A 102 1.26 6.95 -10.84
C VAL A 102 0.34 6.13 -11.73
N TRP A 103 -0.48 6.82 -12.51
CA TRP A 103 -1.53 6.19 -13.31
C TRP A 103 -1.25 6.27 -14.82
N ASP A 104 -0.31 7.15 -15.22
CA ASP A 104 0.04 7.43 -16.60
C ASP A 104 1.53 7.81 -16.72
N ILE A 105 2.02 7.88 -17.96
CA ILE A 105 3.43 8.12 -18.26
C ILE A 105 3.87 9.54 -17.86
N ILE A 106 3.00 10.54 -18.02
CA ILE A 106 3.32 11.94 -17.66
C ILE A 106 3.53 12.02 -16.16
N SER A 107 2.57 11.51 -15.39
CA SER A 107 2.66 11.44 -13.93
C SER A 107 3.86 10.63 -13.46
N ALA A 108 4.21 9.53 -14.16
CA ALA A 108 5.40 8.75 -13.83
C ALA A 108 6.67 9.59 -13.95
N ARG A 109 6.87 10.30 -15.08
CA ARG A 109 8.07 11.14 -15.29
C ARG A 109 8.14 12.33 -14.33
N GLU A 110 6.99 12.96 -14.04
CA GLU A 110 6.92 14.00 -13.01
C GLU A 110 7.39 13.48 -11.65
N VAL A 111 6.88 12.31 -11.22
CA VAL A 111 7.22 11.73 -9.91
C VAL A 111 8.66 11.19 -9.88
N ILE A 112 9.17 10.65 -10.99
CA ILE A 112 10.59 10.27 -11.11
C ILE A 112 11.49 11.45 -10.79
N SER A 113 11.14 12.68 -11.23
CA SER A 113 11.93 13.89 -10.95
C SER A 113 12.03 14.24 -9.47
N LEU A 114 11.12 13.75 -8.64
CA LEU A 114 11.15 13.91 -7.18
C LEU A 114 12.03 12.87 -6.48
N ASP A 115 12.44 11.82 -7.18
CA ASP A 115 13.25 10.70 -6.66
C ASP A 115 12.75 10.16 -5.31
N PRO A 116 11.49 9.68 -5.21
CA PRO A 116 10.99 9.07 -3.99
C PRO A 116 11.64 7.69 -3.79
N LYS A 117 11.54 7.12 -2.59
CA LYS A 117 12.07 5.78 -2.29
C LYS A 117 11.44 4.67 -3.16
N PHE A 118 10.16 4.79 -3.45
CA PHE A 118 9.46 3.91 -4.39
C PHE A 118 8.32 4.65 -5.10
N ILE A 119 7.97 4.15 -6.28
CA ILE A 119 6.79 4.59 -7.05
C ILE A 119 5.85 3.39 -7.19
N LYS A 120 4.53 3.62 -7.00
CA LYS A 120 3.55 2.56 -7.12
C LYS A 120 2.72 2.67 -8.40
N VAL A 121 2.39 1.52 -8.98
CA VAL A 121 1.38 1.36 -10.03
C VAL A 121 0.15 0.69 -9.42
N PRO A 122 -1.03 1.32 -9.44
CA PRO A 122 -2.25 0.73 -8.93
C PRO A 122 -2.75 -0.39 -9.86
N SER A 123 -3.62 -1.26 -9.33
CA SER A 123 -4.22 -2.37 -10.10
C SER A 123 -4.89 -1.92 -11.41
N ALA A 124 -5.43 -0.70 -11.44
CA ALA A 124 -6.10 -0.16 -12.63
C ALA A 124 -5.17 0.12 -13.82
N CYS A 125 -3.85 0.22 -13.60
CA CYS A 125 -2.87 0.58 -14.63
C CYS A 125 -1.73 -0.45 -14.75
N ASN A 126 -1.81 -1.58 -14.06
CA ASN A 126 -0.74 -2.56 -14.04
C ASN A 126 -0.51 -3.29 -15.36
N ASN A 127 -1.45 -3.21 -16.29
CA ASN A 127 -1.35 -3.73 -17.65
C ASN A 127 -0.88 -2.67 -18.67
N ASN A 128 -0.59 -1.45 -18.25
CA ASN A 128 -0.03 -0.42 -19.13
C ASN A 128 1.48 -0.64 -19.31
N GLU A 129 1.84 -1.44 -20.31
CA GLU A 129 3.22 -1.85 -20.56
C GLU A 129 4.16 -0.65 -20.78
N GLU A 130 3.70 0.42 -21.44
CA GLU A 130 4.52 1.63 -21.66
C GLU A 130 4.82 2.36 -20.35
N LEU A 131 3.84 2.47 -19.45
CA LEU A 131 4.06 3.00 -18.10
C LEU A 131 5.09 2.16 -17.33
N LEU A 132 4.95 0.83 -17.39
CA LEU A 132 5.88 -0.09 -16.71
C LEU A 132 7.30 0.00 -17.28
N LYS A 133 7.45 0.16 -18.60
CA LYS A 133 8.76 0.37 -19.25
C LYS A 133 9.41 1.68 -18.78
N VAL A 134 8.66 2.77 -18.71
CA VAL A 134 9.18 4.06 -18.19
C VAL A 134 9.70 3.89 -16.76
N LEU A 135 8.93 3.25 -15.88
CA LEU A 135 9.38 3.02 -14.49
C LEU A 135 10.57 2.05 -14.40
N ARG A 136 10.62 1.04 -15.27
CA ARG A 136 11.75 0.12 -15.32
C ARG A 136 13.05 0.81 -15.78
N ASP A 137 12.96 1.65 -16.81
CA ASP A 137 14.13 2.17 -17.53
C ASP A 137 14.57 3.55 -17.04
N GLU A 138 13.64 4.42 -16.65
CA GLU A 138 13.91 5.82 -16.29
C GLU A 138 14.01 6.04 -14.77
N TYR A 139 13.53 5.10 -13.93
CA TYR A 139 13.55 5.21 -12.47
C TYR A 139 14.50 4.19 -11.85
N GLN A 140 15.24 4.57 -10.81
CA GLN A 140 16.23 3.70 -10.15
C GLN A 140 15.75 3.11 -8.81
N GLY A 141 14.73 3.70 -8.19
CA GLY A 141 14.14 3.23 -6.94
C GLY A 141 13.27 1.98 -7.09
N GLU A 142 12.60 1.59 -6.05
CA GLU A 142 11.71 0.42 -6.06
C GLU A 142 10.42 0.72 -6.83
N VAL A 143 9.95 -0.24 -7.61
CA VAL A 143 8.66 -0.18 -8.30
C VAL A 143 7.71 -1.15 -7.63
N HIS A 144 6.62 -0.62 -7.10
CA HIS A 144 5.58 -1.37 -6.40
C HIS A 144 4.36 -1.53 -7.31
N ILE A 145 3.83 -2.73 -7.49
CA ILE A 145 2.70 -3.00 -8.39
C ILE A 145 1.63 -3.83 -7.67
N SER A 146 0.40 -3.33 -7.62
CA SER A 146 -0.74 -4.12 -7.16
C SER A 146 -1.27 -5.01 -8.29
N VAL A 147 -1.48 -6.31 -8.00
CA VAL A 147 -1.97 -7.29 -8.96
C VAL A 147 -3.47 -7.61 -8.78
N GLY A 148 -4.25 -6.68 -8.25
CA GLY A 148 -5.71 -6.77 -8.30
C GLY A 148 -6.23 -6.68 -9.74
N MET A 149 -7.38 -7.29 -10.03
CA MET A 149 -7.99 -7.33 -11.37
C MET A 149 -7.04 -7.91 -12.45
N THR A 150 -6.12 -8.78 -12.07
CA THR A 150 -5.04 -9.29 -12.92
C THR A 150 -5.14 -10.81 -12.97
N ASN A 151 -5.02 -11.41 -14.14
CA ASN A 151 -4.89 -12.86 -14.29
C ASN A 151 -3.43 -13.30 -14.28
N LYS A 152 -3.16 -14.61 -14.15
CA LYS A 152 -1.80 -15.16 -14.05
C LYS A 152 -0.92 -14.84 -15.26
N LEU A 153 -1.47 -14.75 -16.47
CA LEU A 153 -0.71 -14.39 -17.68
C LEU A 153 -0.27 -12.92 -17.64
N GLU A 154 -1.10 -12.06 -17.10
CA GLU A 154 -0.76 -10.64 -16.91
C GLU A 154 0.27 -10.47 -15.79
N GLU A 155 0.14 -11.21 -14.67
CA GLU A 155 1.16 -11.24 -13.60
C GLU A 155 2.52 -11.64 -14.17
N GLU A 156 2.56 -12.72 -14.93
CA GLU A 156 3.79 -13.21 -15.56
C GLU A 156 4.41 -12.18 -16.53
N LYS A 157 3.59 -11.49 -17.33
CA LYS A 157 4.07 -10.42 -18.22
C LYS A 157 4.70 -9.26 -17.44
N ILE A 158 4.05 -8.84 -16.34
CA ILE A 158 4.57 -7.77 -15.47
C ILE A 158 5.96 -8.15 -14.94
N ILE A 159 6.09 -9.35 -14.37
CA ILE A 159 7.34 -9.81 -13.75
C ILE A 159 8.44 -9.98 -14.80
N SER A 160 8.15 -10.67 -15.90
CA SER A 160 9.08 -10.88 -17.01
C SER A 160 9.57 -9.57 -17.61
N LEU A 161 8.74 -8.52 -17.66
CA LEU A 161 9.14 -7.20 -18.13
C LEU A 161 10.30 -6.63 -17.29
N PHE A 162 10.27 -6.80 -15.96
CA PHE A 162 11.34 -6.34 -15.07
C PHE A 162 12.53 -7.30 -15.01
N GLU A 163 12.34 -8.59 -15.24
CA GLU A 163 13.43 -9.57 -15.32
C GLU A 163 14.32 -9.35 -16.54
N ASN A 164 13.78 -8.88 -17.66
CA ASN A 164 14.52 -8.64 -18.90
C ASN A 164 15.72 -7.68 -18.74
N ASN A 165 15.68 -6.79 -17.74
CA ASN A 165 16.82 -5.93 -17.39
C ASN A 165 17.43 -6.25 -16.02
N LYS A 166 17.13 -7.43 -15.47
CA LYS A 166 17.60 -7.95 -14.18
C LYS A 166 17.17 -7.12 -12.95
N SER A 167 16.14 -6.28 -13.08
CA SER A 167 15.70 -5.40 -12.00
C SER A 167 14.58 -5.97 -11.12
N ALA A 168 13.92 -7.05 -11.52
CA ALA A 168 12.79 -7.61 -10.78
C ALA A 168 13.15 -7.99 -9.35
N LYS A 169 14.22 -8.78 -9.17
CA LYS A 169 14.67 -9.25 -7.84
C LYS A 169 15.18 -8.12 -6.94
N GLU A 170 15.67 -7.05 -7.51
CA GLU A 170 16.26 -5.94 -6.75
C GLU A 170 15.25 -4.84 -6.42
N ARG A 171 14.24 -4.63 -7.28
CA ARG A 171 13.40 -3.43 -7.25
C ARG A 171 11.90 -3.67 -7.32
N LEU A 172 11.44 -4.82 -7.84
CA LEU A 172 10.01 -5.05 -8.04
C LEU A 172 9.36 -5.60 -6.77
N VAL A 173 8.35 -4.90 -6.28
CA VAL A 173 7.46 -5.37 -5.21
C VAL A 173 6.06 -5.56 -5.79
N ILE A 174 5.47 -6.73 -5.61
CA ILE A 174 4.09 -7.00 -6.03
C ILE A 174 3.17 -7.15 -4.81
N TYR A 175 1.91 -6.70 -4.95
CA TYR A 175 0.95 -6.73 -3.86
C TYR A 175 -0.22 -7.63 -4.19
N SER A 176 -0.49 -8.60 -3.31
CA SER A 176 -1.82 -9.21 -3.25
C SER A 176 -2.85 -8.14 -2.92
N CYS A 177 -3.88 -8.03 -3.76
CA CYS A 177 -4.88 -6.97 -3.67
C CYS A 177 -6.19 -7.43 -4.31
N THR A 178 -7.31 -7.13 -3.67
CA THR A 178 -8.65 -7.21 -4.30
C THR A 178 -9.19 -5.80 -4.44
N SER A 179 -9.56 -5.43 -5.67
CA SER A 179 -10.08 -4.09 -5.98
C SER A 179 -11.57 -4.00 -5.67
N GLY A 180 -11.90 -3.42 -4.54
CA GLY A 180 -13.25 -3.16 -4.03
C GLY A 180 -13.15 -2.25 -2.80
N TYR A 181 -14.16 -1.39 -2.52
CA TYR A 181 -14.07 -0.34 -1.52
C TYR A 181 -15.37 -0.15 -0.75
N PRO A 182 -15.58 -0.87 0.40
CA PRO A 182 -14.73 -1.91 1.00
C PRO A 182 -14.90 -3.30 0.37
N VAL A 183 -13.89 -4.17 0.53
CA VAL A 183 -13.93 -5.58 0.12
C VAL A 183 -14.58 -6.43 1.21
N PRO A 184 -15.60 -7.26 0.91
CA PRO A 184 -16.11 -8.26 1.84
C PRO A 184 -15.04 -9.30 2.20
N PHE A 185 -15.04 -9.81 3.43
CA PHE A 185 -14.01 -10.74 3.91
C PHE A 185 -13.83 -11.99 3.03
N LYS A 186 -14.92 -12.53 2.47
CA LYS A 186 -14.90 -13.71 1.60
C LYS A 186 -14.13 -13.48 0.28
N ASP A 187 -14.00 -12.23 -0.16
CA ASP A 187 -13.41 -11.84 -1.44
C ASP A 187 -11.97 -11.31 -1.29
N ILE A 188 -11.39 -11.31 -0.07
CA ILE A 188 -10.02 -10.86 0.18
C ILE A 188 -8.99 -11.86 -0.36
N CYS A 189 -9.31 -13.15 -0.31
CA CYS A 189 -8.48 -14.24 -0.84
C CYS A 189 -7.03 -14.21 -0.30
N LEU A 190 -6.87 -14.19 1.04
CA LEU A 190 -5.55 -14.08 1.69
C LEU A 190 -4.52 -15.12 1.24
N MET A 191 -4.96 -16.32 0.84
CA MET A 191 -4.07 -17.38 0.37
C MET A 191 -3.35 -17.03 -0.94
N GLU A 192 -3.78 -15.99 -1.65
CA GLU A 192 -3.05 -15.45 -2.80
C GLU A 192 -1.66 -14.91 -2.40
N ILE A 193 -1.47 -14.48 -1.15
CA ILE A 193 -0.15 -14.11 -0.64
C ILE A 193 0.79 -15.31 -0.68
N SER A 194 0.35 -16.47 -0.20
CA SER A 194 1.15 -17.72 -0.23
C SER A 194 1.42 -18.15 -1.67
N ARG A 195 0.41 -18.11 -2.56
CA ARG A 195 0.60 -18.41 -3.98
C ARG A 195 1.65 -17.51 -4.63
N LEU A 196 1.55 -16.19 -4.41
CA LEU A 196 2.52 -15.23 -4.96
C LEU A 196 3.93 -15.47 -4.39
N GLN A 197 4.05 -15.86 -3.11
CA GLN A 197 5.34 -16.25 -2.51
C GLN A 197 5.92 -17.50 -3.17
N GLU A 198 5.10 -18.52 -3.42
CA GLU A 198 5.53 -19.77 -4.06
C GLU A 198 5.93 -19.55 -5.52
N GLU A 199 5.09 -18.85 -6.29
CA GLU A 199 5.30 -18.65 -7.73
C GLU A 199 6.38 -17.60 -8.04
N TYR A 200 6.43 -16.49 -7.25
CA TYR A 200 7.24 -15.32 -7.60
C TYR A 200 8.22 -14.84 -6.51
N GLY A 201 8.17 -15.37 -5.30
CA GLY A 201 8.99 -14.87 -4.18
C GLY A 201 10.50 -14.90 -4.44
N ASN A 202 10.98 -15.82 -5.29
CA ASN A 202 12.37 -15.89 -5.72
C ASN A 202 12.69 -14.95 -6.91
N ARG A 203 11.70 -14.41 -7.58
CA ARG A 203 11.81 -13.62 -8.82
C ARG A 203 11.66 -12.11 -8.57
N VAL A 204 10.95 -11.73 -7.52
CA VAL A 204 10.69 -10.33 -7.14
C VAL A 204 11.40 -9.98 -5.82
N LYS A 205 11.52 -8.68 -5.54
CA LYS A 205 12.15 -8.20 -4.30
C LYS A 205 11.34 -8.56 -3.07
N ASN A 206 10.01 -8.40 -3.16
CA ASN A 206 9.12 -8.61 -2.03
C ASN A 206 7.68 -8.78 -2.47
N ILE A 207 6.87 -9.36 -1.56
CA ILE A 207 5.42 -9.45 -1.72
C ILE A 207 4.76 -8.70 -0.57
N GLY A 208 3.87 -7.78 -0.92
CA GLY A 208 3.08 -6.99 0.00
C GLY A 208 1.59 -7.35 -0.05
N PHE A 209 0.83 -6.72 0.81
CA PHE A 209 -0.62 -6.78 0.85
C PHE A 209 -1.21 -5.36 0.84
N SER A 210 -2.14 -5.09 -0.09
CA SER A 210 -2.89 -3.84 -0.16
C SER A 210 -4.36 -4.14 0.15
N GLY A 211 -4.79 -3.80 1.37
CA GLY A 211 -6.09 -4.20 1.91
C GLY A 211 -7.13 -3.08 1.89
N HIS A 212 -8.35 -3.41 1.40
CA HIS A 212 -9.50 -2.49 1.35
C HIS A 212 -10.69 -2.99 2.21
N HIS A 213 -10.41 -3.89 3.15
CA HIS A 213 -11.41 -4.47 4.08
C HIS A 213 -11.62 -3.58 5.30
N LEU A 214 -12.68 -3.87 6.06
CA LEU A 214 -12.95 -3.21 7.34
C LEU A 214 -12.16 -3.88 8.48
N GLY A 215 -11.70 -3.08 9.45
CA GLY A 215 -10.92 -3.57 10.59
C GLY A 215 -9.45 -3.87 10.22
N ILE A 216 -8.72 -4.54 11.11
CA ILE A 216 -7.27 -4.77 11.00
C ILE A 216 -6.85 -6.25 11.18
N ALA A 217 -7.77 -7.15 11.53
CA ALA A 217 -7.45 -8.55 11.81
C ALA A 217 -6.83 -9.28 10.60
N VAL A 218 -7.31 -8.95 9.40
CA VAL A 218 -6.83 -9.53 8.14
C VAL A 218 -5.38 -9.13 7.84
N ASP A 219 -4.98 -7.92 8.24
CA ASP A 219 -3.60 -7.43 8.05
C ASP A 219 -2.59 -8.24 8.87
N MET A 220 -2.97 -8.68 10.10
CA MET A 220 -2.14 -9.57 10.92
C MET A 220 -1.95 -10.93 10.24
N ALA A 221 -3.03 -11.50 9.69
CA ALA A 221 -2.97 -12.74 8.95
C ALA A 221 -2.12 -12.59 7.67
N ALA A 222 -2.29 -11.50 6.92
CA ALA A 222 -1.49 -11.19 5.75
C ALA A 222 0.02 -11.11 6.08
N PHE A 223 0.36 -10.46 7.18
CA PHE A 223 1.74 -10.38 7.67
C PHE A 223 2.29 -11.77 8.02
N THR A 224 1.52 -12.59 8.73
CA THR A 224 1.90 -13.96 9.10
C THR A 224 2.09 -14.87 7.88
N LEU A 225 1.34 -14.63 6.79
CA LEU A 225 1.51 -15.31 5.50
C LEU A 225 2.73 -14.81 4.68
N GLY A 226 3.48 -13.84 5.20
CA GLY A 226 4.74 -13.36 4.62
C GLY A 226 4.67 -12.00 3.92
N ALA A 227 3.54 -11.31 3.90
CA ALA A 227 3.44 -9.95 3.37
C ALA A 227 3.97 -8.96 4.41
N ASN A 228 5.24 -8.64 4.40
CA ASN A 228 5.80 -7.68 5.37
C ASN A 228 5.54 -6.21 5.01
N ILE A 229 5.06 -5.90 3.82
CA ILE A 229 4.61 -4.56 3.41
C ILE A 229 3.09 -4.56 3.42
N ILE A 230 2.51 -3.76 4.31
CA ILE A 230 1.05 -3.63 4.48
C ILE A 230 0.64 -2.22 4.07
N GLU A 231 -0.29 -2.12 3.13
CA GLU A 231 -0.84 -0.85 2.67
C GLU A 231 -2.32 -0.76 3.01
N ARG A 232 -2.71 0.35 3.65
CA ARG A 232 -4.10 0.65 3.99
C ARG A 232 -4.44 2.10 3.68
N HIS A 233 -5.60 2.32 3.09
CA HIS A 233 -6.15 3.68 2.98
C HIS A 233 -6.27 4.34 4.35
N PHE A 234 -6.00 5.64 4.38
CA PHE A 234 -5.93 6.42 5.61
C PHE A 234 -6.71 7.74 5.48
N THR A 235 -7.48 8.07 6.51
CA THR A 235 -8.30 9.30 6.58
C THR A 235 -8.42 9.81 8.01
N LYS A 236 -8.76 11.08 8.17
CA LYS A 236 -9.15 11.63 9.49
C LYS A 236 -10.54 11.18 9.91
N ASP A 237 -11.46 11.02 8.95
CA ASP A 237 -12.85 10.69 9.22
C ASP A 237 -13.43 9.89 8.04
N ARG A 238 -13.91 8.70 8.33
CA ARG A 238 -14.49 7.77 7.36
C ARG A 238 -15.85 8.22 6.81
N THR A 239 -16.48 9.20 7.45
CA THR A 239 -17.77 9.76 7.03
C THR A 239 -17.62 10.92 6.03
N TRP A 240 -16.39 11.38 5.78
CA TRP A 240 -16.14 12.45 4.84
C TRP A 240 -16.50 12.05 3.41
N LYS A 241 -16.83 13.06 2.62
CA LYS A 241 -17.16 12.89 1.22
C LYS A 241 -15.96 12.43 0.40
N GLY A 242 -16.11 11.34 -0.34
CA GLY A 242 -15.08 10.77 -1.19
C GLY A 242 -15.24 9.27 -1.34
N THR A 243 -14.54 8.67 -2.30
CA THR A 243 -14.68 7.25 -2.65
C THR A 243 -13.96 6.32 -1.68
N ASP A 244 -12.85 6.77 -1.08
CA ASP A 244 -11.90 5.92 -0.36
C ASP A 244 -12.08 5.99 1.16
N HIS A 245 -12.73 7.05 1.68
CA HIS A 245 -12.88 7.27 3.13
C HIS A 245 -13.53 6.09 3.85
N ALA A 246 -14.60 5.53 3.30
CA ALA A 246 -15.35 4.44 3.94
C ALA A 246 -14.51 3.17 4.16
N ALA A 247 -13.55 2.88 3.28
CA ALA A 247 -12.64 1.73 3.36
C ALA A 247 -11.33 2.04 4.12
N SER A 248 -11.13 3.31 4.51
CA SER A 248 -9.90 3.78 5.15
C SER A 248 -9.85 3.45 6.64
N LEU A 249 -8.64 3.43 7.19
CA LEU A 249 -8.41 3.48 8.63
C LEU A 249 -8.33 4.94 9.09
N GLU A 250 -8.88 5.21 10.26
CA GLU A 250 -8.66 6.46 11.00
C GLU A 250 -7.40 6.36 11.88
N PRO A 251 -6.89 7.47 12.47
CA PRO A 251 -5.63 7.47 13.23
C PRO A 251 -5.54 6.38 14.30
N ASN A 252 -6.60 6.17 15.07
CA ASN A 252 -6.63 5.12 16.11
C ASN A 252 -6.58 3.70 15.50
N GLY A 253 -7.20 3.50 14.33
CA GLY A 253 -7.15 2.24 13.59
C GLY A 253 -5.74 1.94 13.09
N LEU A 254 -5.07 2.93 12.49
CA LEU A 254 -3.71 2.80 11.98
C LEU A 254 -2.69 2.61 13.12
N LEU A 255 -2.85 3.32 14.24
CA LEU A 255 -2.01 3.15 15.44
C LEU A 255 -2.12 1.71 16.00
N LYS A 256 -3.33 1.18 16.12
CA LYS A 256 -3.54 -0.21 16.55
C LYS A 256 -2.93 -1.19 15.56
N LEU A 257 -3.11 -0.97 14.25
CA LEU A 257 -2.50 -1.80 13.21
C LEU A 257 -0.97 -1.82 13.34
N SER A 258 -0.32 -0.67 13.46
CA SER A 258 1.12 -0.57 13.63
C SER A 258 1.62 -1.30 14.88
N ARG A 259 0.94 -1.09 16.03
CA ARG A 259 1.24 -1.77 17.30
C ARG A 259 1.14 -3.30 17.15
N ASP A 260 0.02 -3.76 16.59
CA ASP A 260 -0.29 -5.20 16.54
C ASP A 260 0.61 -5.92 15.54
N LEU A 261 0.97 -5.29 14.40
CA LEU A 261 1.96 -5.83 13.47
C LEU A 261 3.34 -6.01 14.13
N ASN A 262 3.79 -5.04 14.94
CA ASN A 262 5.05 -5.17 15.67
C ASN A 262 4.98 -6.28 16.73
N ALA A 263 3.88 -6.39 17.46
CA ALA A 263 3.68 -7.45 18.45
C ALA A 263 3.68 -8.85 17.79
N VAL A 264 3.02 -9.00 16.63
CA VAL A 264 3.07 -10.26 15.85
C VAL A 264 4.49 -10.53 15.37
N TYR A 265 5.21 -9.54 14.85
CA TYR A 265 6.59 -9.69 14.40
C TYR A 265 7.52 -10.21 15.52
N GLU A 266 7.44 -9.62 16.73
CA GLU A 266 8.21 -10.06 17.88
C GLU A 266 7.85 -11.48 18.32
N SER A 267 6.58 -11.88 18.14
CA SER A 267 6.07 -13.20 18.52
C SER A 267 6.42 -14.30 17.52
N LEU A 268 6.76 -13.97 16.27
CA LEU A 268 7.09 -14.94 15.22
C LEU A 268 8.52 -15.46 15.36
N SER A 269 8.78 -16.19 16.46
CA SER A 269 10.06 -16.82 16.77
C SER A 269 9.87 -18.24 17.27
N TYR A 270 10.89 -19.05 17.15
CA TYR A 270 10.96 -20.36 17.82
C TYR A 270 11.56 -20.18 19.20
N LYS A 271 11.22 -21.10 20.13
CA LYS A 271 11.90 -21.17 21.43
C LYS A 271 13.38 -21.42 21.21
N GLU A 272 14.23 -20.62 21.85
CA GLU A 272 15.70 -20.80 21.84
C GLU A 272 16.12 -21.96 22.74
N GLU A 273 15.35 -22.25 23.81
CA GLU A 273 15.51 -23.35 24.75
C GLU A 273 14.18 -24.10 24.87
N GLU A 274 14.24 -25.42 25.25
CA GLU A 274 13.04 -26.23 25.45
C GLU A 274 12.12 -25.64 26.54
N ILE A 275 12.71 -25.03 27.57
CA ILE A 275 12.01 -24.36 28.65
C ILE A 275 12.56 -22.94 28.77
N LEU A 276 11.75 -21.95 28.40
CA LEU A 276 12.16 -20.56 28.51
C LEU A 276 12.37 -20.13 29.97
N GLU A 277 13.23 -19.14 30.19
CA GLU A 277 13.54 -18.64 31.55
C GLU A 277 12.26 -18.26 32.33
N ILE A 278 11.33 -17.57 31.66
CA ILE A 278 10.03 -17.20 32.26
C ILE A 278 9.17 -18.40 32.66
N GLU A 279 9.39 -19.58 32.05
CA GLU A 279 8.65 -20.81 32.38
C GLU A 279 9.29 -21.58 33.55
N LYS A 280 10.56 -21.37 33.86
CA LYS A 280 11.30 -22.17 34.85
C LYS A 280 10.67 -22.07 36.26
N GLU A 281 10.36 -20.86 36.72
CA GLU A 281 9.68 -20.67 38.00
C GLU A 281 8.28 -21.26 38.01
N GLN A 282 7.50 -21.07 36.95
CA GLN A 282 6.13 -21.62 36.86
C GLN A 282 6.16 -23.15 36.81
N ARG A 283 7.17 -23.71 36.13
CA ARG A 283 7.38 -25.16 36.09
C ARG A 283 7.63 -25.73 37.50
N LEU A 284 8.47 -25.08 38.32
CA LEU A 284 8.73 -25.51 39.69
C LEU A 284 7.49 -25.47 40.58
N LYS A 285 6.64 -24.45 40.41
CA LYS A 285 5.44 -24.23 41.23
C LYS A 285 4.27 -25.10 40.80
N LEU A 286 4.03 -25.26 39.51
CA LEU A 286 2.76 -25.72 38.94
C LEU A 286 2.88 -27.10 38.23
N LYS A 287 4.05 -27.52 37.80
CA LYS A 287 4.19 -28.77 37.05
C LYS A 287 3.86 -29.95 37.94
N PHE A 288 2.97 -30.83 37.48
CA PHE A 288 2.66 -32.09 38.19
C PHE A 288 3.93 -32.89 38.44
N LYS A 289 4.07 -33.37 39.68
CA LYS A 289 5.15 -34.32 40.09
C LYS A 289 4.47 -35.62 40.47
N SER A 290 4.77 -36.71 39.77
CA SER A 290 4.38 -38.04 40.23
C SER A 290 5.15 -38.33 41.51
N ASN A 291 4.45 -38.78 42.54
CA ASN A 291 5.05 -39.26 43.79
C ASN A 291 5.90 -40.49 43.50
#